data_25f8328963008a24d33baed3911cefac
#
_entry.id   25f8328963008a24d33baed3911cefac
#
_cell.length_a   1.000
_cell.length_b   1.000
_cell.length_c   1.000
_cell.angle_alpha   90.00
_cell.angle_beta   90.00
_cell.angle_gamma   90.00
#
_symmetry.space_group_name_H-M   'P 1'
#
loop_
_entity.id
_entity.type
_entity.pdbx_description
1 polymer ?
#
loop_
_entity_poly.entity_id
_entity_poly.type
_entity_poly.pdbx_seq_one_letter_code
_entity_poly.pdbx_strand_id
1 'polypeptide(L)'
;ILDYSLDYAAYAGPGHWNDMDMLIVGLYGKKGPSGDLGGVGCTDTEYQSQMSLWSIMNSPLAATNDVRKMNAETKRILLNEEVIAINQDALGKQAVCKIKNESWNVFVKPLANGDFAIAVLNRTDGSQNSKINFADLGLNGNYEIRDLWEHKVVGKGKKWNGKVKSHETKLFRLKKI
;
A
#
# COMPACT_ATOMS: atom_id res chain seq x y z
N ILE A 1 -8.36 6.96 9.13
CA ILE A 1 -8.49 7.59 7.80
C ILE A 1 -8.76 6.53 6.74
N LEU A 2 -7.89 5.51 6.57
CA LEU A 2 -8.07 4.47 5.54
C LEU A 2 -9.50 3.92 5.50
N ASP A 3 -10.04 3.50 6.65
CA ASP A 3 -11.36 2.87 6.71
C ASP A 3 -12.50 3.80 6.26
N TYR A 4 -12.36 5.10 6.46
CA TYR A 4 -13.29 6.11 5.95
C TYR A 4 -13.17 6.33 4.44
N SER A 5 -11.99 6.09 3.86
CA SER A 5 -11.72 6.32 2.43
C SER A 5 -12.17 5.18 1.52
N LEU A 6 -12.57 4.02 2.09
CA LEU A 6 -12.89 2.82 1.31
C LEU A 6 -14.07 3.01 0.36
N ASP A 7 -15.07 3.78 0.78
CA ASP A 7 -16.33 3.94 0.05
C ASP A 7 -16.29 5.08 -0.99
N TYR A 8 -15.16 5.81 -1.07
CA TYR A 8 -15.05 6.99 -1.92
C TYR A 8 -14.33 6.76 -3.25
N ALA A 9 -14.07 5.49 -3.62
CA ALA A 9 -13.37 5.18 -4.88
C ALA A 9 -14.03 5.78 -6.13
N ALA A 10 -15.36 5.94 -6.13
CA ALA A 10 -16.10 6.55 -7.24
C ALA A 10 -15.83 8.05 -7.42
N TYR A 11 -15.31 8.72 -6.40
CA TYR A 11 -15.02 10.15 -6.41
C TYR A 11 -13.55 10.45 -6.75
N ALA A 12 -12.70 9.42 -6.89
CA ALA A 12 -11.30 9.58 -7.26
C ALA A 12 -11.09 9.32 -8.75
N GLY A 13 -10.29 10.16 -9.39
CA GLY A 13 -9.93 10.04 -10.79
C GLY A 13 -8.94 11.13 -11.21
N PRO A 14 -8.51 11.15 -12.49
CA PRO A 14 -7.62 12.20 -12.98
C PRO A 14 -8.14 13.61 -12.70
N GLY A 15 -7.33 14.39 -11.99
CA GLY A 15 -7.66 15.77 -11.60
C GLY A 15 -8.41 15.92 -10.26
N HIS A 16 -8.82 14.83 -9.59
CA HIS A 16 -9.48 14.86 -8.27
C HIS A 16 -9.19 13.56 -7.51
N TRP A 17 -8.59 13.69 -6.36
CA TRP A 17 -8.08 12.59 -5.54
C TRP A 17 -8.69 12.61 -4.15
N ASN A 18 -8.97 11.44 -3.59
CA ASN A 18 -9.31 11.32 -2.18
C ASN A 18 -8.03 11.46 -1.34
N ASP A 19 -7.98 12.51 -0.53
CA ASP A 19 -6.82 12.80 0.30
C ASP A 19 -6.95 12.09 1.66
N MET A 20 -6.02 11.17 1.94
CA MET A 20 -5.92 10.47 3.20
C MET A 20 -4.96 11.15 4.19
N ASP A 21 -4.68 12.45 3.98
CA ASP A 21 -3.74 13.21 4.80
C ASP A 21 -2.27 12.82 4.57
N MET A 22 -1.38 13.46 5.24
CA MET A 22 0.07 13.41 5.04
C MET A 22 0.69 12.07 5.41
N LEU A 23 1.83 11.75 4.77
CA LEU A 23 2.68 10.64 5.17
C LEU A 23 3.49 11.02 6.41
N ILE A 24 3.40 10.21 7.46
CA ILE A 24 4.20 10.38 8.69
C ILE A 24 5.48 9.52 8.68
N VAL A 25 5.83 8.97 7.55
CA VAL A 25 7.01 8.11 7.35
C VAL A 25 8.28 8.85 7.80
N GLY A 26 9.03 8.24 8.72
CA GLY A 26 10.30 8.79 9.21
C GLY A 26 10.18 9.79 10.38
N LEU A 27 9.02 9.97 10.98
CA LEU A 27 8.86 10.86 12.16
C LEU A 27 9.36 10.21 13.46
N TYR A 28 9.16 8.90 13.62
CA TYR A 28 9.62 8.10 14.80
C TYR A 28 9.29 8.74 16.16
N GLY A 29 8.10 9.32 16.29
CA GLY A 29 7.67 10.00 17.51
C GLY A 29 8.36 11.34 17.81
N LYS A 30 9.17 11.85 16.91
CA LYS A 30 9.81 13.16 17.06
C LYS A 30 8.79 14.27 16.87
N LYS A 31 9.00 15.38 17.59
CA LYS A 31 8.22 16.59 17.40
C LYS A 31 8.43 17.10 15.97
N GLY A 32 7.37 17.13 15.19
CA GLY A 32 7.37 17.77 13.88
C GLY A 32 7.25 19.30 13.98
N PRO A 33 7.25 20.01 12.85
CA PRO A 33 7.09 21.48 12.83
C PRO A 33 5.80 21.98 13.48
N SER A 34 4.77 21.15 13.52
CA SER A 34 3.45 21.45 14.11
C SER A 34 3.27 20.95 15.54
N GLY A 35 4.33 20.49 16.19
CA GLY A 35 4.29 19.99 17.55
C GLY A 35 4.45 18.47 17.67
N ASP A 36 4.08 17.93 18.82
CA ASP A 36 4.15 16.51 19.11
C ASP A 36 3.06 15.76 18.36
N LEU A 37 3.45 14.90 17.41
CA LEU A 37 2.50 14.03 16.69
C LEU A 37 2.09 12.79 17.50
N GLY A 38 2.46 12.79 18.78
CA GLY A 38 2.05 11.79 19.76
C GLY A 38 2.92 10.54 19.79
N GLY A 39 3.29 10.14 21.00
CA GLY A 39 3.89 8.86 21.34
C GLY A 39 5.24 8.57 20.70
N VAL A 40 5.53 7.31 20.57
CA VAL A 40 6.81 6.76 20.05
C VAL A 40 6.91 6.74 18.52
N GLY A 41 5.87 7.13 17.81
CA GLY A 41 5.76 6.99 16.36
C GLY A 41 5.40 5.57 15.91
N CYS A 42 5.57 5.31 14.63
CA CYS A 42 5.33 4.00 14.04
C CYS A 42 6.65 3.24 13.82
N THR A 43 6.54 1.93 13.66
CA THR A 43 7.65 1.06 13.21
C THR A 43 7.89 1.23 11.71
N ASP A 44 9.06 0.81 11.23
CA ASP A 44 9.37 0.79 9.79
C ASP A 44 8.36 -0.01 8.98
N THR A 45 7.84 -1.12 9.54
CA THR A 45 6.79 -1.93 8.92
C THR A 45 5.49 -1.15 8.74
N GLU A 46 5.09 -0.38 9.74
CA GLU A 46 3.88 0.46 9.68
C GLU A 46 4.06 1.66 8.74
N TYR A 47 5.25 2.27 8.70
CA TYR A 47 5.57 3.31 7.70
C TYR A 47 5.52 2.76 6.27
N GLN A 48 6.08 1.55 6.05
CA GLN A 48 5.97 0.87 4.77
C GLN A 48 4.51 0.56 4.41
N SER A 49 3.70 0.18 5.39
CA SER A 49 2.25 -0.05 5.20
C SER A 49 1.53 1.25 4.84
N GLN A 50 1.82 2.35 5.51
CA GLN A 50 1.24 3.65 5.15
C GLN A 50 1.57 4.01 3.70
N MET A 51 2.85 3.94 3.30
CA MET A 51 3.27 4.25 1.92
C MET A 51 2.58 3.35 0.90
N SER A 52 2.43 2.04 1.20
CA SER A 52 1.72 1.08 0.34
C SER A 52 0.26 1.44 0.16
N LEU A 53 -0.43 1.76 1.27
CA LEU A 53 -1.86 2.06 1.29
C LEU A 53 -2.15 3.39 0.61
N TRP A 54 -1.40 4.47 0.91
CA TRP A 54 -1.54 5.74 0.22
C TRP A 54 -1.31 5.59 -1.30
N SER A 55 -0.32 4.79 -1.68
CA SER A 55 -0.02 4.57 -3.09
C SER A 55 -1.13 3.80 -3.82
N ILE A 56 -1.65 2.72 -3.25
CA ILE A 56 -2.71 1.95 -3.92
C ILE A 56 -4.05 2.70 -3.92
N MET A 57 -4.29 3.54 -2.92
CA MET A 57 -5.50 4.37 -2.82
C MET A 57 -5.42 5.65 -3.66
N ASN A 58 -4.32 5.91 -4.36
CA ASN A 58 -4.10 7.15 -5.13
C ASN A 58 -4.19 8.44 -4.29
N SER A 59 -3.92 8.34 -3.00
CA SER A 59 -3.85 9.53 -2.15
C SER A 59 -2.60 10.35 -2.48
N PRO A 60 -2.64 11.68 -2.35
CA PRO A 60 -1.45 12.51 -2.46
C PRO A 60 -0.32 12.02 -1.54
N LEU A 61 0.90 11.94 -2.06
CA LEU A 61 2.08 11.50 -1.30
C LEU A 61 2.83 12.73 -0.75
N ALA A 62 2.28 13.34 0.29
CA ALA A 62 2.85 14.52 0.95
C ALA A 62 3.66 14.12 2.18
N ALA A 63 5.00 14.15 2.09
CA ALA A 63 5.89 13.83 3.20
C ALA A 63 5.97 14.96 4.23
N THR A 64 5.96 14.63 5.53
CA THR A 64 6.02 15.59 6.65
C THR A 64 7.30 15.52 7.47
N ASN A 65 8.20 14.60 7.13
CA ASN A 65 9.49 14.46 7.80
C ASN A 65 10.51 15.51 7.33
N ASP A 66 11.56 15.72 8.10
CA ASP A 66 12.71 16.54 7.66
C ASP A 66 13.52 15.75 6.62
N VAL A 67 13.29 16.06 5.34
CA VAL A 67 13.93 15.39 4.19
C VAL A 67 15.47 15.48 4.19
N ARG A 68 16.04 16.45 4.92
CA ARG A 68 17.50 16.61 5.05
C ARG A 68 18.11 15.58 5.99
N LYS A 69 17.30 14.99 6.87
CA LYS A 69 17.74 14.09 7.95
C LYS A 69 17.12 12.69 7.87
N MET A 70 16.72 12.27 6.68
CA MET A 70 16.19 10.93 6.49
C MET A 70 17.27 9.86 6.75
N ASN A 71 16.92 8.85 7.57
CA ASN A 71 17.71 7.62 7.67
C ASN A 71 17.56 6.75 6.42
N ALA A 72 18.33 5.68 6.34
CA ALA A 72 18.32 4.78 5.17
C ALA A 72 16.95 4.14 4.94
N GLU A 73 16.26 3.74 6.01
CA GLU A 73 14.95 3.10 5.92
C GLU A 73 13.85 4.07 5.45
N THR A 74 13.83 5.29 5.98
CA THR A 74 12.92 6.35 5.50
C THR A 74 13.12 6.61 4.01
N LYS A 75 14.37 6.68 3.54
CA LYS A 75 14.69 6.84 2.12
C LYS A 75 14.20 5.64 1.31
N ARG A 76 14.45 4.41 1.77
CA ARG A 76 13.99 3.19 1.11
C ARG A 76 12.48 3.18 0.93
N ILE A 77 11.74 3.64 1.93
CA ILE A 77 10.28 3.68 1.89
C ILE A 77 9.79 4.79 0.95
N LEU A 78 10.23 6.03 1.16
CA LEU A 78 9.70 7.18 0.43
C LEU A 78 10.17 7.27 -1.02
N LEU A 79 11.30 6.65 -1.37
CA LEU A 79 11.88 6.71 -2.71
C LEU A 79 11.72 5.41 -3.50
N ASN A 80 10.87 4.48 -3.07
CA ASN A 80 10.60 3.27 -3.82
C ASN A 80 9.82 3.57 -5.10
N GLU A 81 10.53 3.59 -6.22
CA GLU A 81 9.97 3.97 -7.54
C GLU A 81 8.84 3.04 -7.98
N GLU A 82 8.90 1.74 -7.67
CA GLU A 82 7.84 0.79 -8.04
C GLU A 82 6.55 1.05 -7.26
N VAL A 83 6.65 1.42 -5.99
CA VAL A 83 5.50 1.79 -5.14
C VAL A 83 4.93 3.14 -5.59
N ILE A 84 5.79 4.12 -5.88
CA ILE A 84 5.40 5.43 -6.41
C ILE A 84 4.68 5.25 -7.77
N ALA A 85 5.18 4.36 -8.64
CA ALA A 85 4.55 4.09 -9.93
C ALA A 85 3.11 3.56 -9.81
N ILE A 86 2.78 2.83 -8.72
CA ILE A 86 1.38 2.44 -8.46
C ILE A 86 0.51 3.66 -8.14
N ASN A 87 1.02 4.63 -7.37
CA ASN A 87 0.31 5.87 -7.09
C ASN A 87 0.14 6.71 -8.36
N GLN A 88 1.19 6.82 -9.18
CA GLN A 88 1.27 7.68 -10.37
C GLN A 88 0.72 7.01 -11.64
N ASP A 89 0.05 5.86 -11.52
CA ASP A 89 -0.50 5.16 -12.68
C ASP A 89 -1.53 6.02 -13.42
N ALA A 90 -1.37 6.14 -14.75
CA ALA A 90 -2.12 7.05 -15.61
C ALA A 90 -3.64 6.78 -15.64
N LEU A 91 -4.09 5.56 -15.27
CA LEU A 91 -5.52 5.27 -15.16
C LEU A 91 -6.18 6.07 -14.02
N GLY A 92 -5.40 6.48 -13.01
CA GLY A 92 -5.84 7.32 -11.91
C GLY A 92 -6.95 6.70 -11.04
N LYS A 93 -7.06 5.37 -10.99
CA LYS A 93 -8.12 4.70 -10.23
C LYS A 93 -7.66 4.41 -8.79
N GLN A 94 -8.47 4.77 -7.83
CA GLN A 94 -8.33 4.31 -6.45
C GLN A 94 -8.61 2.80 -6.38
N ALA A 95 -7.89 2.10 -5.51
CA ALA A 95 -8.15 0.69 -5.24
C ALA A 95 -9.52 0.48 -4.57
N VAL A 96 -10.11 -0.69 -4.84
CA VAL A 96 -11.30 -1.16 -4.14
C VAL A 96 -10.91 -2.24 -3.14
N CYS A 97 -11.39 -2.14 -1.90
CA CYS A 97 -11.23 -3.17 -0.88
C CYS A 97 -12.14 -4.35 -1.21
N LYS A 98 -11.57 -5.50 -1.59
CA LYS A 98 -12.29 -6.71 -2.00
C LYS A 98 -12.52 -7.69 -0.85
N ILE A 99 -11.62 -7.71 0.12
CA ILE A 99 -11.74 -8.48 1.36
C ILE A 99 -11.59 -7.52 2.52
N LYS A 100 -12.58 -7.49 3.41
CA LYS A 100 -12.58 -6.67 4.62
C LYS A 100 -13.13 -7.48 5.77
N ASN A 101 -12.28 -7.74 6.76
CA ASN A 101 -12.67 -8.34 8.03
C ASN A 101 -11.76 -7.79 9.15
N GLU A 102 -11.89 -8.31 10.38
CA GLU A 102 -11.12 -7.84 11.53
C GLU A 102 -9.60 -8.04 11.36
N SER A 103 -9.19 -9.08 10.63
CA SER A 103 -7.77 -9.43 10.48
C SER A 103 -7.15 -8.91 9.17
N TRP A 104 -7.96 -8.78 8.11
CA TRP A 104 -7.46 -8.53 6.76
C TRP A 104 -8.22 -7.45 6.01
N ASN A 105 -7.45 -6.62 5.31
CA ASN A 105 -7.96 -5.88 4.15
C ASN A 105 -7.15 -6.27 2.92
N VAL A 106 -7.84 -6.59 1.83
CA VAL A 106 -7.20 -6.86 0.54
C VAL A 106 -7.77 -5.91 -0.51
N PHE A 107 -6.88 -5.15 -1.11
CA PHE A 107 -7.21 -4.11 -2.09
C PHE A 107 -6.81 -4.55 -3.48
N VAL A 108 -7.59 -4.13 -4.47
CA VAL A 108 -7.30 -4.34 -5.89
C VAL A 108 -7.42 -3.01 -6.63
N LYS A 109 -6.41 -2.69 -7.42
CA LYS A 109 -6.35 -1.51 -8.29
C LYS A 109 -6.02 -1.94 -9.71
N PRO A 110 -6.85 -1.60 -10.72
CA PRO A 110 -6.47 -1.77 -12.12
C PRO A 110 -5.41 -0.73 -12.50
N LEU A 111 -4.49 -1.10 -13.39
CA LEU A 111 -3.44 -0.25 -13.91
C LEU A 111 -3.65 0.02 -15.41
N ALA A 112 -3.15 1.14 -15.90
CA ALA A 112 -3.34 1.62 -17.27
C ALA A 112 -2.86 0.63 -18.34
N ASN A 113 -1.85 -0.18 -18.03
CA ASN A 113 -1.30 -1.18 -18.96
C ASN A 113 -2.02 -2.53 -18.94
N GLY A 114 -3.14 -2.66 -18.22
CA GLY A 114 -3.92 -3.89 -18.07
C GLY A 114 -3.45 -4.82 -16.94
N ASP A 115 -2.39 -4.48 -16.23
CA ASP A 115 -1.98 -5.17 -15.01
C ASP A 115 -2.88 -4.77 -13.83
N PHE A 116 -2.65 -5.39 -12.67
CA PHE A 116 -3.30 -5.01 -11.42
C PHE A 116 -2.26 -4.80 -10.32
N ALA A 117 -2.55 -3.91 -9.39
CA ALA A 117 -1.89 -3.89 -8.10
C ALA A 117 -2.80 -4.50 -7.04
N ILE A 118 -2.22 -5.27 -6.11
CA ILE A 118 -2.92 -5.75 -4.93
C ILE A 118 -2.14 -5.40 -3.67
N ALA A 119 -2.85 -4.96 -2.63
CA ALA A 119 -2.28 -4.77 -1.30
C ALA A 119 -2.97 -5.72 -0.31
N VAL A 120 -2.17 -6.40 0.51
CA VAL A 120 -2.64 -7.33 1.54
C VAL A 120 -2.20 -6.80 2.89
N LEU A 121 -3.11 -6.17 3.62
CA LEU A 121 -2.88 -5.61 4.94
C LEU A 121 -3.25 -6.62 6.03
N ASN A 122 -2.32 -6.95 6.90
CA ASN A 122 -2.59 -7.62 8.17
C ASN A 122 -2.89 -6.55 9.25
N ARG A 123 -4.10 -6.60 9.83
CA ARG A 123 -4.56 -5.63 10.84
C ARG A 123 -4.29 -6.09 12.27
N THR A 124 -3.69 -7.26 12.47
CA THR A 124 -3.50 -7.85 13.79
C THR A 124 -2.12 -7.59 14.36
N ASP A 125 -1.99 -7.69 15.68
CA ASP A 125 -0.73 -7.52 16.40
C ASP A 125 0.26 -8.70 16.21
N GLY A 126 -0.12 -9.72 15.48
CA GLY A 126 0.70 -10.90 15.21
C GLY A 126 0.95 -11.16 13.74
N SER A 127 2.05 -11.85 13.43
CA SER A 127 2.28 -12.36 12.08
C SER A 127 1.28 -13.44 11.72
N GLN A 128 0.72 -13.41 10.53
CA GLN A 128 -0.26 -14.37 10.05
C GLN A 128 0.10 -14.93 8.67
N ASN A 129 -0.31 -16.16 8.40
CA ASN A 129 -0.24 -16.74 7.06
C ASN A 129 -1.49 -16.35 6.28
N SER A 130 -1.29 -15.78 5.11
CA SER A 130 -2.37 -15.39 4.20
C SER A 130 -2.38 -16.29 2.97
N LYS A 131 -3.58 -16.59 2.47
CA LYS A 131 -3.82 -17.26 1.19
C LYS A 131 -4.84 -16.46 0.41
N ILE A 132 -4.42 -15.84 -0.66
CA ILE A 132 -5.25 -15.02 -1.52
C ILE A 132 -5.46 -15.72 -2.86
N ASN A 133 -6.68 -16.17 -3.13
CA ASN A 133 -7.05 -16.62 -4.47
C ASN A 133 -7.47 -15.39 -5.29
N PHE A 134 -6.92 -15.22 -6.45
CA PHE A 134 -7.21 -14.04 -7.27
C PHE A 134 -8.65 -14.02 -7.80
N ALA A 135 -9.27 -15.20 -7.96
CA ALA A 135 -10.68 -15.29 -8.31
C ALA A 135 -11.60 -14.63 -7.26
N ASP A 136 -11.27 -14.72 -5.97
CA ASP A 136 -12.04 -14.09 -4.88
C ASP A 136 -11.95 -12.56 -4.96
N LEU A 137 -10.97 -12.05 -5.67
CA LEU A 137 -10.77 -10.62 -5.94
C LEU A 137 -11.42 -10.16 -7.26
N GLY A 138 -12.05 -11.08 -8.01
CA GLY A 138 -12.58 -10.84 -9.35
C GLY A 138 -11.53 -10.88 -10.47
N LEU A 139 -10.34 -11.43 -10.17
CA LEU A 139 -9.23 -11.50 -11.13
C LEU A 139 -9.13 -12.92 -11.70
N ASN A 140 -9.58 -13.09 -12.95
CA ASN A 140 -9.57 -14.36 -13.65
C ASN A 140 -8.35 -14.48 -14.56
N GLY A 141 -7.49 -15.49 -14.33
CA GLY A 141 -6.30 -15.72 -15.13
C GLY A 141 -5.11 -16.22 -14.31
N ASN A 142 -4.00 -16.37 -15.00
CA ASN A 142 -2.70 -16.59 -14.40
C ASN A 142 -1.93 -15.26 -14.37
N TYR A 143 -1.20 -15.04 -13.31
CA TYR A 143 -0.45 -13.79 -13.10
C TYR A 143 0.98 -14.11 -12.68
N GLU A 144 1.92 -13.33 -13.17
CA GLU A 144 3.22 -13.17 -12.57
C GLU A 144 3.08 -12.17 -11.41
N ILE A 145 3.59 -12.55 -10.24
CA ILE A 145 3.43 -11.81 -8.98
C ILE A 145 4.77 -11.18 -8.62
N ARG A 146 4.86 -9.85 -8.74
CA ARG A 146 6.05 -9.09 -8.36
C ARG A 146 5.82 -8.39 -7.02
N ASP A 147 6.64 -8.68 -6.02
CA ASP A 147 6.68 -7.94 -4.76
C ASP A 147 7.44 -6.62 -4.97
N LEU A 148 6.76 -5.50 -4.73
CA LEU A 148 7.28 -4.16 -5.02
C LEU A 148 8.24 -3.65 -3.93
N TRP A 149 8.25 -4.28 -2.76
CA TRP A 149 9.20 -3.99 -1.69
C TRP A 149 10.48 -4.81 -1.80
N GLU A 150 10.36 -6.05 -2.27
CA GLU A 150 11.47 -6.97 -2.48
C GLU A 150 12.08 -6.83 -3.90
N HIS A 151 11.46 -6.04 -4.78
CA HIS A 151 11.88 -5.80 -6.17
C HIS A 151 12.07 -7.09 -6.99
N LYS A 152 11.28 -8.14 -6.68
CA LYS A 152 11.42 -9.45 -7.33
C LYS A 152 10.09 -10.14 -7.62
N VAL A 153 10.10 -11.03 -8.61
CA VAL A 153 9.00 -11.95 -8.86
C VAL A 153 9.01 -13.03 -7.76
N VAL A 154 7.90 -13.14 -7.03
CA VAL A 154 7.74 -14.06 -5.90
C VAL A 154 6.86 -15.27 -6.22
N GLY A 155 6.27 -15.32 -7.42
CA GLY A 155 5.47 -16.44 -7.86
C GLY A 155 4.77 -16.20 -9.19
N LYS A 156 4.11 -17.27 -9.67
CA LYS A 156 3.22 -17.25 -10.84
C LYS A 156 2.01 -18.11 -10.56
N GLY A 157 0.84 -17.72 -11.06
CA GLY A 157 -0.38 -18.53 -10.97
C GLY A 157 -1.63 -17.72 -10.64
N LYS A 158 -2.61 -18.41 -10.02
CA LYS A 158 -3.95 -17.88 -9.70
C LYS A 158 -4.14 -17.51 -8.24
N LYS A 159 -3.08 -17.60 -7.43
CA LYS A 159 -3.09 -17.33 -5.98
C LYS A 159 -1.73 -16.87 -5.51
N TRP A 160 -1.73 -16.17 -4.38
CA TRP A 160 -0.54 -15.90 -3.59
C TRP A 160 -0.72 -16.47 -2.18
N ASN A 161 0.35 -17.04 -1.62
CA ASN A 161 0.40 -17.49 -0.23
C ASN A 161 1.68 -16.95 0.39
N GLY A 162 1.58 -16.47 1.62
CA GLY A 162 2.75 -15.99 2.32
C GLY A 162 2.46 -15.52 3.73
N LYS A 163 3.53 -15.29 4.47
CA LYS A 163 3.46 -14.72 5.81
C LYS A 163 3.44 -13.20 5.69
N VAL A 164 2.54 -12.57 6.43
CA VAL A 164 2.42 -11.12 6.57
C VAL A 164 2.63 -10.78 8.04
N LYS A 165 3.60 -9.93 8.34
CA LYS A 165 3.92 -9.53 9.72
C LYS A 165 2.77 -8.73 10.33
N SER A 166 2.84 -8.51 11.65
CA SER A 166 1.96 -7.56 12.35
C SER A 166 1.96 -6.21 11.62
N HIS A 167 0.77 -5.66 11.34
CA HIS A 167 0.54 -4.37 10.67
C HIS A 167 1.26 -4.18 9.32
N GLU A 168 1.77 -5.27 8.73
CA GLU A 168 2.43 -5.23 7.43
C GLU A 168 1.40 -5.15 6.29
N THR A 169 1.72 -4.37 5.28
CA THR A 169 1.06 -4.41 3.97
C THR A 169 2.03 -4.96 2.93
N LYS A 170 1.72 -6.12 2.38
CA LYS A 170 2.37 -6.61 1.16
C LYS A 170 1.77 -5.88 -0.03
N LEU A 171 2.61 -5.39 -0.93
CA LEU A 171 2.18 -4.72 -2.16
C LEU A 171 2.77 -5.43 -3.37
N PHE A 172 1.88 -5.91 -4.23
CA PHE A 172 2.26 -6.67 -5.43
C PHE A 172 1.73 -6.02 -6.69
N ARG A 173 2.49 -6.16 -7.78
CA ARG A 173 1.99 -5.99 -9.14
C ARG A 173 1.72 -7.37 -9.73
N LEU A 174 0.54 -7.54 -10.31
CA LEU A 174 0.08 -8.73 -11.01
C LEU A 174 0.09 -8.47 -12.51
N LYS A 175 1.02 -9.08 -13.22
CA LYS A 175 1.07 -9.06 -14.69
C LYS A 175 0.40 -10.31 -15.23
N LYS A 176 -0.62 -10.14 -16.08
CA LYS A 176 -1.32 -11.27 -16.70
C LYS A 176 -0.38 -12.03 -17.67
N ILE A 177 -0.38 -13.37 -17.59
CA ILE A 177 0.44 -14.28 -18.41
C ILE A 177 -0.43 -15.37 -19.04
#